data_a10048f35dcac6c71eeeff7d0a99daf3
#
_entry.id   a10048f35dcac6c71eeeff7d0a99daf3
#
_cell.length_a   1.000
_cell.length_b   1.000
_cell.length_c   1.000
_cell.angle_alpha   90.00
_cell.angle_beta   90.00
_cell.angle_gamma   90.00
#
_symmetry.space_group_name_H-M   'P 1'
#
loop_
_entity.id
_entity.type
_entity.pdbx_description
1 polymer ?
#
loop_
_entity_poly.entity_id
_entity_poly.type
_entity_poly.pdbx_seq_one_letter_code
_entity_poly.pdbx_strand_id
1 'polypeptide(L)'
;MINAAPTSDKDIEDNKVLAAIGYVWILCLVPLFLKRDSKFAQFHAKQGLVLFVAEIFGWLIFWIPLIGWLLGLAVLVFAILGIMNALQGRYWEMPILGKYAQKINL
;
A
#
# COMPACT_ATOMS: atom_id res chain seq x y z
N MET A 1 9.84 -9.45 6.34
CA MET A 1 9.02 -9.32 6.45
C MET A 1 8.39 -9.14 7.54
N ILE A 2 7.87 -9.06 7.75
CA ILE A 2 7.14 -8.70 8.61
C ILE A 2 7.06 -9.37 9.64
N ASN A 3 7.36 -9.47 9.97
CA ASN A 3 7.32 -9.82 10.73
C ASN A 3 7.56 -10.63 11.43
N ALA A 4 8.14 -10.72 11.57
CA ALA A 4 8.56 -11.67 12.43
C ALA A 4 7.80 -11.69 13.70
N ALA A 5 7.56 -10.62 14.27
CA ALA A 5 6.64 -10.57 15.40
C ALA A 5 5.21 -10.66 14.87
N PRO A 6 4.41 -11.56 15.37
CA PRO A 6 3.04 -11.68 14.91
C PRO A 6 2.25 -10.44 15.27
N THR A 7 1.43 -10.01 14.32
CA THR A 7 0.48 -8.94 14.56
C THR A 7 -0.72 -9.53 15.29
N SER A 8 -1.18 -8.86 16.33
CA SER A 8 -2.35 -9.35 17.06
C SER A 8 -3.60 -9.21 16.20
N ASP A 9 -4.57 -10.09 16.44
CA ASP A 9 -5.85 -10.01 15.74
C ASP A 9 -6.53 -8.67 16.01
N LYS A 10 -6.33 -8.13 17.21
CA LYS A 10 -6.91 -6.85 17.56
C LYS A 10 -6.33 -5.73 16.69
N ASP A 11 -5.03 -5.75 16.45
CA ASP A 11 -4.40 -4.75 15.59
C ASP A 11 -5.04 -4.77 14.20
N ILE A 12 -5.22 -5.95 13.64
CA ILE A 12 -5.83 -6.10 12.33
C ILE A 12 -7.26 -5.58 12.34
N GLU A 13 -8.06 -6.00 13.31
CA GLU A 13 -9.47 -5.60 13.37
C GLU A 13 -9.63 -4.10 13.54
N ASP A 14 -8.81 -3.50 14.41
CA ASP A 14 -8.92 -2.08 14.69
C ASP A 14 -8.45 -1.21 13.55
N ASN A 15 -7.58 -1.72 12.66
CA ASN A 15 -6.90 -0.89 11.68
C ASN A 15 -7.12 -1.30 10.23
N LYS A 16 -8.07 -2.21 9.96
CA LYS A 16 -8.37 -2.65 8.60
C LYS A 16 -8.70 -1.50 7.67
N VAL A 17 -9.58 -0.61 8.11
CA VAL A 17 -10.04 0.49 7.28
C VAL A 17 -8.92 1.48 7.03
N LEU A 18 -8.15 1.78 8.06
CA LEU A 18 -6.99 2.67 7.91
C LEU A 18 -5.95 2.07 6.97
N ALA A 19 -5.73 0.76 7.06
CA ALA A 19 -4.80 0.08 6.17
C ALA A 19 -5.29 0.17 4.73
N ALA A 20 -6.60 0.01 4.50
CA ALA A 20 -7.18 0.12 3.17
C ALA A 20 -7.05 1.53 2.61
N ILE A 21 -7.24 2.54 3.44
CA ILE A 21 -7.07 3.94 3.05
C ILE A 21 -5.64 4.20 2.56
N GLY A 22 -4.68 3.42 3.05
CA GLY A 22 -3.29 3.56 2.63
C GLY A 22 -3.05 3.34 1.15
N TYR A 23 -3.98 2.74 0.43
CA TYR A 23 -3.84 2.54 -1.02
C TYR A 23 -4.51 3.63 -1.84
N VAL A 24 -5.10 4.62 -1.20
CA VAL A 24 -5.82 5.67 -1.91
C VAL A 24 -4.93 6.91 -2.04
N TRP A 25 -4.10 6.91 -3.04
CA TRP A 25 -3.24 8.02 -3.43
C TRP A 25 -2.52 8.62 -2.22
N ILE A 26 -2.59 9.94 -2.05
CA ILE A 26 -1.89 10.64 -0.97
C ILE A 26 -2.42 10.27 0.41
N LEU A 27 -3.59 9.65 0.48
CA LEU A 27 -4.16 9.23 1.76
C LEU A 27 -3.34 8.13 2.44
N CYS A 28 -2.36 7.55 1.73
CA CYS A 28 -1.43 6.60 2.34
C CYS A 28 -0.68 7.24 3.51
N LEU A 29 -0.54 8.57 3.51
CA LEU A 29 0.15 9.27 4.59
C LEU A 29 -0.64 9.26 5.89
N VAL A 30 -1.95 9.11 5.83
CA VAL A 30 -2.79 9.13 7.03
C VAL A 30 -2.45 7.97 7.96
N PRO A 31 -2.57 6.70 7.56
CA PRO A 31 -2.19 5.62 8.47
C PRO A 31 -0.68 5.58 8.72
N LEU A 32 0.12 6.03 7.76
CA LEU A 32 1.56 5.99 7.90
C LEU A 32 2.04 6.85 9.07
N PHE A 33 1.45 8.02 9.25
CA PHE A 33 1.88 8.93 10.31
C PHE A 33 0.99 8.89 11.55
N LEU A 34 -0.28 8.54 11.42
CA LEU A 34 -1.20 8.54 12.56
C LEU A 34 -1.23 7.21 13.31
N LYS A 35 -0.87 6.12 12.67
CA LYS A 35 -0.91 4.80 13.28
C LYS A 35 0.43 4.10 13.20
N ARG A 36 1.46 4.77 13.73
CA ARG A 36 2.82 4.19 13.72
C ARG A 36 2.95 2.97 14.60
N ASP A 37 2.07 2.82 15.58
CA ASP A 37 2.10 1.68 16.49
C ASP A 37 1.40 0.45 15.92
N SER A 38 0.69 0.57 14.79
CA SER A 38 0.02 -0.55 14.17
C SER A 38 0.89 -1.15 13.09
N LYS A 39 1.35 -2.38 13.29
CA LYS A 39 2.15 -3.08 12.28
C LYS A 39 1.34 -3.34 11.03
N PHE A 40 0.06 -3.67 11.18
CA PHE A 40 -0.80 -3.95 10.03
C PHE A 40 -1.02 -2.71 9.18
N ALA A 41 -1.36 -1.58 9.82
CA ALA A 41 -1.55 -0.34 9.08
C ALA A 41 -0.27 0.12 8.41
N GLN A 42 0.88 -0.02 9.10
CA GLN A 42 2.16 0.36 8.52
C GLN A 42 2.54 -0.51 7.32
N PHE A 43 2.27 -1.81 7.40
CA PHE A 43 2.56 -2.72 6.30
C PHE A 43 1.86 -2.25 5.02
N HIS A 44 0.56 -2.00 5.11
CA HIS A 44 -0.22 -1.59 3.93
C HIS A 44 0.06 -0.15 3.53
N ALA A 45 0.25 0.75 4.50
CA ALA A 45 0.53 2.16 4.19
C ALA A 45 1.84 2.31 3.44
N LYS A 46 2.85 1.51 3.79
CA LYS A 46 4.13 1.56 3.08
C LYS A 46 4.01 1.08 1.65
N GLN A 47 3.19 0.06 1.41
CA GLN A 47 2.92 -0.37 0.04
C GLN A 47 2.18 0.71 -0.73
N GLY A 48 1.20 1.34 -0.08
CA GLY A 48 0.50 2.47 -0.68
C GLY A 48 1.43 3.63 -1.00
N LEU A 49 2.40 3.88 -0.13
CA LEU A 49 3.38 4.93 -0.36
C LEU A 49 4.23 4.64 -1.59
N VAL A 50 4.71 3.40 -1.74
CA VAL A 50 5.49 3.01 -2.91
C VAL A 50 4.65 3.17 -4.17
N LEU A 51 3.38 2.76 -4.11
CA LEU A 51 2.47 2.90 -5.24
C LEU A 51 2.25 4.36 -5.58
N PHE A 52 2.09 5.21 -4.58
CA PHE A 52 1.91 6.65 -4.77
C PHE A 52 3.14 7.28 -5.44
N VAL A 53 4.34 6.91 -4.99
CA VAL A 53 5.58 7.39 -5.60
C VAL A 53 5.66 6.92 -7.05
N ALA A 54 5.30 5.66 -7.31
CA ALA A 54 5.28 5.13 -8.67
C ALA A 54 4.31 5.92 -9.55
N GLU A 55 3.17 6.33 -9.01
CA GLU A 55 2.21 7.14 -9.75
C GLU A 55 2.79 8.50 -10.11
N ILE A 56 3.51 9.14 -9.18
CA ILE A 56 4.12 10.43 -9.44
C ILE A 56 5.13 10.33 -10.57
N PHE A 57 6.01 9.34 -10.53
CA PHE A 57 6.96 9.12 -11.61
C PHE A 57 6.26 8.69 -12.90
N GLY A 58 5.17 7.93 -12.76
CA GLY A 58 4.39 7.50 -13.91
C GLY A 58 3.78 8.64 -14.70
N TRP A 59 3.55 9.78 -14.05
CA TRP A 59 3.02 10.96 -14.74
C TRP A 59 3.87 11.34 -15.94
N LEU A 60 5.17 11.15 -15.84
CA LEU A 60 6.09 11.43 -16.95
C LEU A 60 5.91 10.46 -18.10
N ILE A 61 5.41 9.26 -17.83
CA ILE A 61 5.25 8.19 -18.80
C ILE A 61 3.82 8.14 -19.35
N PHE A 62 2.84 8.69 -18.62
CA PHE A 62 1.44 8.69 -19.02
C PHE A 62 1.19 9.42 -20.35
N TRP A 63 2.16 10.21 -20.79
CA TRP A 63 2.11 10.88 -22.08
C TRP A 63 2.18 9.90 -23.25
N ILE A 64 2.69 8.69 -23.02
CA ILE A 64 2.79 7.65 -24.04
C ILE A 64 1.48 6.89 -24.03
N PRO A 65 0.65 6.98 -25.10
CA PRO A 65 -0.73 6.52 -25.04
C PRO A 65 -0.91 5.09 -24.56
N LEU A 66 -0.21 4.13 -25.16
CA LEU A 66 -0.40 2.73 -24.81
C LEU A 66 0.22 2.39 -23.46
N ILE A 67 1.45 2.84 -23.24
CA ILE A 67 2.18 2.53 -22.02
C ILE A 67 1.53 3.19 -20.81
N GLY A 68 1.06 4.43 -20.98
CA GLY A 68 0.35 5.13 -19.92
C GLY A 68 -0.91 4.41 -19.49
N TRP A 69 -1.66 3.89 -20.47
CA TRP A 69 -2.86 3.11 -20.17
C TRP A 69 -2.55 1.85 -19.37
N LEU A 70 -1.54 1.10 -19.83
CA LEU A 70 -1.16 -0.14 -19.15
C LEU A 70 -0.66 0.14 -17.74
N LEU A 71 0.13 1.20 -17.57
CA LEU A 71 0.63 1.57 -16.27
C LEU A 71 -0.50 1.98 -15.33
N GLY A 72 -1.45 2.78 -15.85
CA GLY A 72 -2.59 3.21 -15.08
C GLY A 72 -3.46 2.04 -14.64
N LEU A 73 -3.67 1.07 -15.53
CA LEU A 73 -4.42 -0.12 -15.18
C LEU A 73 -3.70 -0.96 -14.12
N ALA A 74 -2.38 -1.07 -14.23
CA ALA A 74 -1.61 -1.82 -13.24
C ALA A 74 -1.71 -1.17 -11.85
N VAL A 75 -1.60 0.15 -11.80
CA VAL A 75 -1.73 0.89 -10.54
C VAL A 75 -3.12 0.68 -9.95
N LEU A 76 -4.14 0.79 -10.79
CA LEU A 76 -5.52 0.60 -10.32
C LEU A 76 -5.74 -0.81 -9.78
N VAL A 77 -5.25 -1.81 -10.49
CA VAL A 77 -5.40 -3.20 -10.04
C VAL A 77 -4.68 -3.41 -8.72
N PHE A 78 -3.46 -2.92 -8.59
CA PHE A 78 -2.71 -3.07 -7.35
C PHE A 78 -3.40 -2.36 -6.19
N ALA A 79 -3.95 -1.18 -6.43
CA ALA A 79 -4.66 -0.45 -5.39
C ALA A 79 -5.91 -1.20 -4.94
N ILE A 80 -6.67 -1.72 -5.88
CA ILE A 80 -7.89 -2.47 -5.56
C ILE A 80 -7.54 -3.74 -4.78
N LEU A 81 -6.53 -4.48 -5.24
CA LEU A 81 -6.11 -5.70 -4.54
C LEU A 81 -5.59 -5.38 -3.15
N GLY A 82 -4.87 -4.28 -2.99
CA GLY A 82 -4.37 -3.87 -1.69
C GLY A 82 -5.51 -3.53 -0.74
N ILE A 83 -6.48 -2.77 -1.24
CA ILE A 83 -7.64 -2.39 -0.44
C ILE A 83 -8.42 -3.64 0.00
N MET A 84 -8.66 -4.56 -0.95
CA MET A 84 -9.39 -5.78 -0.63
C MET A 84 -8.67 -6.62 0.41
N ASN A 85 -7.36 -6.80 0.25
CA ASN A 85 -6.58 -7.59 1.18
C ASN A 85 -6.50 -6.93 2.56
N ALA A 86 -6.39 -5.60 2.60
CA ALA A 86 -6.37 -4.88 3.86
C ALA A 86 -7.69 -5.04 4.60
N LEU A 87 -8.81 -4.92 3.90
CA LEU A 87 -10.12 -5.07 4.50
C LEU A 87 -10.39 -6.50 4.97
N GLN A 88 -9.73 -7.47 4.35
CA GLN A 88 -9.84 -8.87 4.76
C GLN A 88 -8.86 -9.25 5.87
N GLY A 89 -8.05 -8.30 6.31
CA GLY A 89 -7.11 -8.52 7.39
C GLY A 89 -5.86 -9.28 6.98
N ARG A 90 -5.49 -9.24 5.71
CA ARG A 90 -4.36 -9.99 5.20
C ARG A 90 -3.13 -9.12 5.01
N TYR A 91 -1.96 -9.72 5.25
CA TYR A 91 -0.66 -9.11 4.94
C TYR A 91 -0.28 -9.47 3.51
N TRP A 92 -0.93 -8.86 2.54
CA TRP A 92 -0.66 -9.13 1.13
C TRP A 92 0.51 -8.27 0.65
N GLU A 93 1.58 -8.93 0.22
CA GLU A 93 2.73 -8.23 -0.32
C GLU A 93 2.54 -8.03 -1.82
N MET A 94 2.56 -6.75 -2.24
CA MET A 94 2.37 -6.39 -3.62
C MET A 94 3.47 -6.98 -4.49
N PRO A 95 3.15 -7.60 -5.64
CA PRO A 95 4.19 -8.12 -6.52
C PRO A 95 5.17 -7.02 -6.91
N ILE A 96 6.46 -7.34 -6.87
CA ILE A 96 7.56 -6.45 -7.22
C ILE A 96 7.69 -5.29 -6.23
N LEU A 97 6.64 -4.48 -6.07
CA LEU A 97 6.71 -3.26 -5.26
C LEU A 97 6.69 -3.52 -3.77
N GLY A 98 6.04 -4.59 -3.33
CA GLY A 98 5.88 -4.86 -1.91
C GLY A 98 7.20 -5.05 -1.19
N LYS A 99 8.16 -5.71 -1.83
CA LYS A 99 9.45 -5.93 -1.19
C LYS A 99 10.23 -4.64 -0.97
N TYR A 100 10.03 -3.66 -1.84
CA TYR A 100 10.66 -2.35 -1.66
C TYR A 100 9.96 -1.56 -0.56
N ALA A 101 8.64 -1.72 -0.45
CA ALA A 101 7.90 -1.06 0.61
C ALA A 101 8.36 -1.53 1.99
N GLN A 102 8.66 -2.81 2.13
CA GLN A 102 9.10 -3.36 3.41
C GLN A 102 10.46 -2.83 3.84
N LYS A 103 11.24 -2.33 2.90
CA LYS A 103 12.54 -1.76 3.22
C LYS A 103 12.44 -0.33 3.73
N ILE A 104 11.29 0.29 3.63
CA ILE A 104 11.09 1.64 4.14
C ILE A 104 11.05 1.60 5.65
N ASN A 105 11.95 2.33 6.26
CA ASN A 105 12.08 2.33 7.71
C ASN A 105 11.62 3.68 8.25
N LEU A 106 10.32 3.79 8.42
CA LEU A 106 9.73 5.03 8.94
C LEU A 106 9.24 4.91 10.37
#